data_d1ccf621e59c78ad6569275f090dac4e
#
_entry.id   d1ccf621e59c78ad6569275f090dac4e
#
_cell.length_a   1.000
_cell.length_b   1.000
_cell.length_c   1.000
_cell.angle_alpha   90.00
_cell.angle_beta   90.00
_cell.angle_gamma   90.00
#
_symmetry.space_group_name_H-M   'P 1'
#
loop_
_entity.id
_entity.type
_entity.pdbx_description
1 polymer ?
#
loop_
_entity_poly.entity_id
_entity_poly.type
_entity_poly.pdbx_seq_one_letter_code
_entity_poly.pdbx_strand_id
1 'polypeptide(L)'
;MFGGIDISAHNNVDWDNIGDIDFVIIRAGYGKLISQRDKKLDEHYKAAKQRGKHIGMYWYSYAKTPAEAELEAMTCLAAIKGLDIDWPIYFDIEEKSQRALGRETCSAMVKAFCDVIEAAGYVAGFYCNVDFYNNCISDAIKQRYTCWIAHWNVPTPAVDTPMWQYKVCNGIDRDYSYIDFSTWKTSKNVVDSNQQLTCEFPNEIKFGDKTYIGTVTEKQ
;
A
#
# COMPACT_ATOMS: atom_id res chain seq x y z
N MET A 1 -12.59 17.35 -3.69
CA MET A 1 -12.64 15.93 -4.08
C MET A 1 -11.61 15.75 -5.18
N PHE A 2 -10.75 14.77 -5.06
CA PHE A 2 -9.65 14.48 -5.97
C PHE A 2 -10.00 13.23 -6.78
N GLY A 3 -9.83 13.27 -8.10
CA GLY A 3 -10.03 12.12 -8.97
C GLY A 3 -8.70 11.39 -9.20
N GLY A 4 -8.73 10.06 -9.24
CA GLY A 4 -7.52 9.28 -9.43
C GLY A 4 -7.73 7.94 -10.10
N ILE A 5 -6.64 7.21 -10.19
CA ILE A 5 -6.59 5.85 -10.68
C ILE A 5 -5.70 4.98 -9.80
N ASP A 6 -5.97 3.69 -9.78
CA ASP A 6 -4.99 2.72 -9.31
C ASP A 6 -4.55 1.78 -10.44
N ILE A 7 -3.27 1.43 -10.41
CA ILE A 7 -2.60 0.72 -11.51
C ILE A 7 -1.51 -0.23 -11.04
N SER A 8 -1.26 -1.22 -11.87
CA SER A 8 -0.25 -2.26 -11.64
C SER A 8 0.37 -2.74 -12.95
N ALA A 9 1.21 -3.75 -12.90
CA ALA A 9 1.77 -4.41 -14.09
C ALA A 9 0.71 -4.96 -15.05
N HIS A 10 -0.54 -5.11 -14.62
CA HIS A 10 -1.65 -5.58 -15.45
C HIS A 10 -2.23 -4.48 -16.35
N ASN A 11 -1.93 -3.20 -16.07
CA ASN A 11 -2.49 -2.07 -16.80
C ASN A 11 -1.49 -1.55 -17.86
N ASN A 12 -2.02 -1.23 -19.02
CA ASN A 12 -1.37 -0.40 -20.02
C ASN A 12 -2.10 0.95 -20.02
N VAL A 13 -1.46 1.97 -19.46
CA VAL A 13 -2.08 3.27 -19.26
C VAL A 13 -1.81 4.14 -20.50
N ASP A 14 -2.88 4.55 -21.16
CA ASP A 14 -2.80 5.62 -22.16
C ASP A 14 -2.86 6.97 -21.43
N TRP A 15 -1.70 7.46 -21.05
CA TRP A 15 -1.54 8.67 -20.25
C TRP A 15 -2.04 9.95 -20.94
N ASP A 16 -2.18 9.94 -22.25
CA ASP A 16 -2.64 11.09 -23.01
C ASP A 16 -4.17 11.13 -23.06
N ASN A 17 -4.83 9.97 -22.88
CA ASN A 17 -6.28 9.84 -22.91
C ASN A 17 -6.88 9.37 -21.58
N ILE A 18 -6.10 9.33 -20.48
CA ILE A 18 -6.59 8.88 -19.16
C ILE A 18 -7.64 9.82 -18.56
N GLY A 19 -7.72 11.05 -19.05
CA GLY A 19 -8.54 12.13 -18.51
C GLY A 19 -7.79 12.90 -17.41
N ASP A 20 -8.49 13.89 -16.86
CA ASP A 20 -7.94 14.69 -15.77
C ASP A 20 -8.00 13.89 -14.47
N ILE A 21 -6.85 13.68 -13.86
CA ILE A 21 -6.66 13.00 -12.57
C ILE A 21 -5.71 13.80 -11.70
N ASP A 22 -5.89 13.72 -10.39
CA ASP A 22 -5.06 14.41 -9.40
C ASP A 22 -3.99 13.48 -8.83
N PHE A 23 -4.30 12.18 -8.70
CA PHE A 23 -3.43 11.20 -8.05
C PHE A 23 -3.42 9.83 -8.74
N VAL A 24 -2.39 9.05 -8.40
CA VAL A 24 -2.22 7.67 -8.84
C VAL A 24 -1.80 6.81 -7.66
N ILE A 25 -2.48 5.70 -7.43
CA ILE A 25 -2.05 4.67 -6.49
C ILE A 25 -1.43 3.53 -7.29
N ILE A 26 -0.13 3.25 -7.06
CA ILE A 26 0.62 2.30 -7.88
C ILE A 26 0.92 1.05 -7.05
N ARG A 27 0.70 -0.14 -7.61
CA ARG A 27 1.13 -1.36 -6.95
C ARG A 27 2.64 -1.39 -6.82
N ALA A 28 3.14 -1.38 -5.58
CA ALA A 28 4.57 -1.53 -5.34
C ALA A 28 5.03 -2.99 -5.51
N GLY A 29 4.15 -3.94 -5.20
CA GLY A 29 4.41 -5.36 -5.32
C GLY A 29 3.38 -6.19 -4.56
N TYR A 30 3.74 -7.43 -4.22
CA TYR A 30 2.88 -8.37 -3.52
C TYR A 30 3.70 -9.43 -2.76
N GLY A 31 3.10 -10.01 -1.70
CA GLY A 31 3.72 -11.10 -0.96
C GLY A 31 5.00 -10.72 -0.22
N LYS A 32 5.87 -11.69 0.07
CA LYS A 32 6.97 -11.56 1.04
C LYS A 32 8.37 -11.43 0.41
N LEU A 33 8.48 -11.51 -0.91
CA LEU A 33 9.78 -11.56 -1.58
C LEU A 33 10.03 -10.31 -2.42
N ILE A 34 11.24 -9.79 -2.38
CA ILE A 34 11.60 -8.62 -3.20
C ILE A 34 11.47 -8.88 -4.71
N SER A 35 11.58 -10.13 -5.14
CA SER A 35 11.33 -10.55 -6.52
C SER A 35 9.87 -10.38 -6.96
N GLN A 36 8.96 -10.14 -6.00
CA GLN A 36 7.54 -9.85 -6.21
C GLN A 36 7.25 -8.34 -6.34
N ARG A 37 8.29 -7.52 -6.41
CA ARG A 37 8.16 -6.10 -6.80
C ARG A 37 7.41 -5.99 -8.13
N ASP A 38 6.49 -5.06 -8.24
CA ASP A 38 5.72 -4.88 -9.47
C ASP A 38 6.63 -4.49 -10.65
N LYS A 39 6.47 -5.20 -11.76
CA LYS A 39 7.36 -5.07 -12.93
C LYS A 39 7.24 -3.71 -13.64
N LYS A 40 6.11 -3.02 -13.49
CA LYS A 40 5.87 -1.69 -14.06
C LYS A 40 5.91 -0.57 -13.05
N LEU A 41 6.32 -0.83 -11.79
CA LEU A 41 6.36 0.20 -10.76
C LEU A 41 7.15 1.42 -11.22
N ASP A 42 8.37 1.23 -11.74
CA ASP A 42 9.23 2.33 -12.16
C ASP A 42 8.67 3.09 -13.38
N GLU A 43 8.07 2.38 -14.31
CA GLU A 43 7.41 2.95 -15.50
C GLU A 43 6.24 3.85 -15.08
N HIS A 44 5.33 3.31 -14.28
CA HIS A 44 4.15 4.03 -13.80
C HIS A 44 4.51 5.20 -12.89
N TYR A 45 5.46 5.00 -11.98
CA TYR A 45 5.96 6.07 -11.11
C TYR A 45 6.54 7.23 -11.93
N LYS A 46 7.42 6.94 -12.87
CA LYS A 46 8.03 7.96 -13.73
C LYS A 46 6.98 8.73 -14.53
N ALA A 47 6.02 8.02 -15.11
CA ALA A 47 4.96 8.64 -15.90
C ALA A 47 4.05 9.54 -15.07
N ALA A 48 3.66 9.11 -13.86
CA ALA A 48 2.86 9.90 -12.93
C ALA A 48 3.64 11.13 -12.43
N LYS A 49 4.91 10.95 -12.05
CA LYS A 49 5.77 12.03 -11.56
C LYS A 49 6.00 13.12 -12.61
N GLN A 50 6.26 12.73 -13.86
CA GLN A 50 6.43 13.67 -14.97
C GLN A 50 5.18 14.52 -15.23
N ARG A 51 4.01 14.03 -14.84
CA ARG A 51 2.73 14.73 -14.98
C ARG A 51 2.32 15.49 -13.71
N GLY A 52 3.20 15.55 -12.71
CA GLY A 52 2.95 16.26 -11.45
C GLY A 52 1.80 15.68 -10.64
N LYS A 53 1.52 14.37 -10.76
CA LYS A 53 0.45 13.72 -10.02
C LYS A 53 0.93 13.36 -8.62
N HIS A 54 0.02 13.41 -7.64
CA HIS A 54 0.27 12.82 -6.33
C HIS A 54 0.41 11.30 -6.45
N ILE A 55 1.31 10.73 -5.67
CA ILE A 55 1.66 9.31 -5.78
C ILE A 55 1.51 8.63 -4.43
N GLY A 56 0.59 7.67 -4.37
CA GLY A 56 0.50 6.67 -3.32
C GLY A 56 0.87 5.29 -3.84
N MET A 57 0.93 4.33 -2.92
CA MET A 57 1.28 2.95 -3.24
C MET A 57 0.29 1.97 -2.62
N TYR A 58 0.19 0.77 -3.17
CA TYR A 58 -0.40 -0.35 -2.48
C TYR A 58 0.47 -1.60 -2.57
N TRP A 59 0.32 -2.46 -1.58
CA TRP A 59 0.98 -3.76 -1.50
C TRP A 59 -0.08 -4.85 -1.40
N TYR A 60 -0.17 -5.71 -2.42
CA TYR A 60 -1.12 -6.81 -2.44
C TYR A 60 -0.69 -7.91 -1.50
N SER A 61 -1.50 -8.17 -0.47
CA SER A 61 -1.11 -9.06 0.62
C SER A 61 -1.54 -10.49 0.41
N TYR A 62 -0.62 -11.40 0.70
CA TYR A 62 -0.88 -12.84 0.91
C TYR A 62 -0.63 -13.26 2.37
N ALA A 63 -0.37 -12.32 3.28
CA ALA A 63 -0.10 -12.60 4.67
C ALA A 63 -1.27 -13.34 5.35
N LYS A 64 -0.95 -14.25 6.24
CA LYS A 64 -1.91 -15.01 7.07
C LYS A 64 -1.68 -14.79 8.56
N THR A 65 -0.63 -14.08 8.92
CA THR A 65 -0.27 -13.73 10.29
C THR A 65 0.24 -12.28 10.35
N PRO A 66 0.19 -11.63 11.52
CA PRO A 66 0.79 -10.30 11.70
C PRO A 66 2.29 -10.26 11.34
N ALA A 67 3.07 -11.29 11.71
CA ALA A 67 4.49 -11.35 11.37
C ALA A 67 4.75 -11.44 9.87
N GLU A 68 3.86 -12.10 9.11
CA GLU A 68 3.94 -12.08 7.65
C GLU A 68 3.60 -10.71 7.07
N ALA A 69 2.63 -10.01 7.65
CA ALA A 69 2.28 -8.64 7.23
C ALA A 69 3.42 -7.64 7.52
N GLU A 70 4.12 -7.78 8.65
CA GLU A 70 5.36 -7.02 8.92
C GLU A 70 6.43 -7.25 7.86
N LEU A 71 6.65 -8.51 7.48
CA LEU A 71 7.61 -8.86 6.44
C LEU A 71 7.21 -8.29 5.08
N GLU A 72 5.92 -8.32 4.72
CA GLU A 72 5.40 -7.69 3.52
C GLU A 72 5.61 -6.17 3.54
N ALA A 73 5.42 -5.50 4.68
CA ALA A 73 5.69 -4.07 4.83
C ALA A 73 7.17 -3.72 4.64
N MET A 74 8.09 -4.52 5.23
CA MET A 74 9.53 -4.36 5.04
C MET A 74 9.91 -4.55 3.57
N THR A 75 9.30 -5.53 2.90
CA THR A 75 9.52 -5.79 1.48
C THR A 75 8.97 -4.66 0.61
N CYS A 76 7.81 -4.10 0.96
CA CYS A 76 7.25 -2.92 0.33
C CYS A 76 8.21 -1.72 0.42
N LEU A 77 8.72 -1.42 1.62
CA LEU A 77 9.69 -0.34 1.83
C LEU A 77 10.97 -0.54 1.02
N ALA A 78 11.46 -1.77 0.93
CA ALA A 78 12.61 -2.08 0.09
C ALA A 78 12.30 -1.88 -1.42
N ALA A 79 11.10 -2.24 -1.87
CA ALA A 79 10.67 -2.11 -3.26
C ALA A 79 10.53 -0.66 -3.72
N ILE A 80 10.15 0.25 -2.80
CA ILE A 80 9.92 1.68 -3.08
C ILE A 80 11.11 2.56 -2.70
N LYS A 81 12.22 1.97 -2.26
CA LYS A 81 13.41 2.73 -1.82
C LYS A 81 13.85 3.76 -2.87
N GLY A 82 13.97 5.02 -2.46
CA GLY A 82 14.39 6.13 -3.32
C GLY A 82 13.26 6.76 -4.15
N LEU A 83 12.02 6.28 -4.04
CA LEU A 83 10.86 6.93 -4.64
C LEU A 83 10.33 8.01 -3.68
N ASP A 84 9.92 9.14 -4.25
CA ASP A 84 9.29 10.24 -3.53
C ASP A 84 7.77 10.05 -3.59
N ILE A 85 7.18 9.64 -2.46
CA ILE A 85 5.77 9.27 -2.30
C ILE A 85 5.15 10.24 -1.31
N ASP A 86 4.12 10.93 -1.74
CA ASP A 86 3.45 12.00 -0.98
C ASP A 86 2.00 11.64 -0.56
N TRP A 87 1.51 10.48 -1.00
CA TRP A 87 0.21 9.92 -0.63
C TRP A 87 0.38 8.59 0.10
N PRO A 88 -0.71 8.03 0.70
CA PRO A 88 -0.60 6.85 1.56
C PRO A 88 -0.06 5.60 0.87
N ILE A 89 0.51 4.71 1.69
CA ILE A 89 0.83 3.34 1.33
C ILE A 89 -0.22 2.42 1.95
N TYR A 90 -0.93 1.67 1.11
CA TYR A 90 -2.05 0.84 1.51
C TYR A 90 -1.69 -0.64 1.58
N PHE A 91 -2.08 -1.28 2.68
CA PHE A 91 -2.12 -2.72 2.79
C PHE A 91 -3.39 -3.24 2.12
N ASP A 92 -3.25 -3.90 0.99
CA ASP A 92 -4.36 -4.45 0.22
C ASP A 92 -4.71 -5.84 0.74
N ILE A 93 -5.81 -5.92 1.52
CA ILE A 93 -6.29 -7.13 2.18
C ILE A 93 -7.66 -7.54 1.63
N GLU A 94 -7.67 -8.54 0.74
CA GLU A 94 -8.90 -8.95 0.05
C GLU A 94 -8.98 -10.47 -0.26
N GLU A 95 -7.93 -11.23 0.07
CA GLU A 95 -7.89 -12.65 -0.23
C GLU A 95 -8.95 -13.44 0.55
N LYS A 96 -9.64 -14.37 -0.13
CA LYS A 96 -10.60 -15.28 0.53
C LYS A 96 -9.97 -16.05 1.70
N SER A 97 -8.70 -16.41 1.56
CA SER A 97 -7.94 -17.08 2.62
C SER A 97 -7.73 -16.20 3.84
N GLN A 98 -7.60 -14.88 3.66
CA GLN A 98 -7.50 -13.91 4.76
C GLN A 98 -8.85 -13.71 5.43
N ARG A 99 -9.93 -13.63 4.65
CA ARG A 99 -11.29 -13.52 5.20
C ARG A 99 -11.63 -14.66 6.18
N ALA A 100 -11.15 -15.86 5.90
CA ALA A 100 -11.35 -17.03 6.75
C ALA A 100 -10.60 -16.97 8.10
N LEU A 101 -9.61 -16.08 8.24
CA LEU A 101 -8.85 -15.90 9.50
C LEU A 101 -9.63 -15.11 10.56
N GLY A 102 -10.70 -14.42 10.15
CA GLY A 102 -11.55 -13.66 11.05
C GLY A 102 -11.01 -12.27 11.40
N ARG A 103 -11.88 -11.50 12.08
CA ARG A 103 -11.69 -10.07 12.35
C ARG A 103 -10.43 -9.74 13.14
N GLU A 104 -10.14 -10.49 14.18
CA GLU A 104 -9.01 -10.21 15.06
C GLU A 104 -7.69 -10.35 14.31
N THR A 105 -7.52 -11.45 13.56
CA THR A 105 -6.30 -11.72 12.80
C THR A 105 -6.13 -10.72 11.66
N CYS A 106 -7.18 -10.44 10.87
CA CYS A 106 -7.12 -9.46 9.80
C CYS A 106 -6.76 -8.07 10.32
N SER A 107 -7.39 -7.65 11.43
CA SER A 107 -7.10 -6.37 12.08
C SER A 107 -5.65 -6.29 12.58
N ALA A 108 -5.15 -7.37 13.17
CA ALA A 108 -3.77 -7.44 13.63
C ALA A 108 -2.76 -7.39 12.47
N MET A 109 -3.08 -8.01 11.31
CA MET A 109 -2.26 -7.90 10.10
C MET A 109 -2.22 -6.48 9.54
N VAL A 110 -3.38 -5.80 9.43
CA VAL A 110 -3.43 -4.39 9.03
C VAL A 110 -2.58 -3.54 9.95
N LYS A 111 -2.72 -3.72 11.27
CA LYS A 111 -1.92 -2.99 12.25
C LYS A 111 -0.43 -3.22 12.06
N ALA A 112 -0.01 -4.47 11.92
CA ALA A 112 1.38 -4.86 11.80
C ALA A 112 2.04 -4.22 10.55
N PHE A 113 1.37 -4.27 9.40
CA PHE A 113 1.84 -3.61 8.19
C PHE A 113 1.92 -2.09 8.36
N CYS A 114 0.83 -1.47 8.82
CA CYS A 114 0.75 -0.01 8.94
C CYS A 114 1.76 0.55 9.95
N ASP A 115 2.01 -0.12 11.07
CA ASP A 115 3.01 0.32 12.06
C ASP A 115 4.42 0.39 11.45
N VAL A 116 4.80 -0.56 10.61
CA VAL A 116 6.09 -0.57 9.91
C VAL A 116 6.19 0.57 8.90
N ILE A 117 5.12 0.80 8.12
CA ILE A 117 5.05 1.88 7.13
C ILE A 117 5.12 3.25 7.82
N GLU A 118 4.37 3.46 8.92
CA GLU A 118 4.41 4.69 9.69
C GLU A 118 5.77 4.91 10.37
N ALA A 119 6.41 3.84 10.85
CA ALA A 119 7.74 3.92 11.42
C ALA A 119 8.79 4.41 10.42
N ALA A 120 8.57 4.15 9.12
CA ALA A 120 9.40 4.64 8.02
C ALA A 120 9.05 6.07 7.57
N GLY A 121 8.04 6.72 8.19
CA GLY A 121 7.67 8.11 7.92
C GLY A 121 6.58 8.31 6.87
N TYR A 122 5.95 7.26 6.39
CA TYR A 122 4.84 7.34 5.43
C TYR A 122 3.48 7.33 6.11
N VAL A 123 2.49 7.90 5.46
CA VAL A 123 1.08 7.70 5.84
C VAL A 123 0.69 6.27 5.46
N ALA A 124 0.15 5.52 6.41
CA ALA A 124 -0.27 4.14 6.20
C ALA A 124 -1.79 4.00 6.22
N GLY A 125 -2.30 3.09 5.42
CA GLY A 125 -3.71 2.74 5.38
C GLY A 125 -3.94 1.30 4.93
N PHE A 126 -5.20 0.95 4.74
CA PHE A 126 -5.58 -0.35 4.19
C PHE A 126 -6.63 -0.19 3.08
N TYR A 127 -6.56 -1.11 2.11
CA TYR A 127 -7.58 -1.26 1.08
C TYR A 127 -8.32 -2.57 1.31
N CYS A 128 -9.64 -2.51 1.14
CA CYS A 128 -10.49 -3.69 1.06
C CYS A 128 -11.85 -3.33 0.45
N ASN A 129 -12.67 -4.35 0.17
CA ASN A 129 -14.06 -4.14 -0.19
C ASN A 129 -14.96 -3.97 1.04
N VAL A 130 -16.23 -3.59 0.82
CA VAL A 130 -17.23 -3.35 1.88
C VAL A 130 -17.46 -4.57 2.77
N ASP A 131 -17.41 -5.79 2.23
CA ASP A 131 -17.59 -7.01 3.02
C ASP A 131 -16.43 -7.22 4.01
N PHE A 132 -15.19 -7.06 3.56
CA PHE A 132 -14.03 -7.11 4.43
C PHE A 132 -14.05 -6.02 5.50
N TYR A 133 -14.35 -4.79 5.08
CA TYR A 133 -14.47 -3.66 6.00
C TYR A 133 -15.44 -3.95 7.15
N ASN A 134 -16.63 -4.45 6.83
CA ASN A 134 -17.67 -4.72 7.82
C ASN A 134 -17.38 -5.95 8.70
N ASN A 135 -16.80 -7.00 8.12
CA ASN A 135 -16.73 -8.31 8.77
C ASN A 135 -15.34 -8.68 9.25
N CYS A 136 -14.27 -8.14 8.65
CA CYS A 136 -12.89 -8.55 8.93
C CYS A 136 -12.03 -7.46 9.57
N ILE A 137 -12.49 -6.20 9.62
CA ILE A 137 -11.73 -5.11 10.21
C ILE A 137 -12.43 -4.60 11.46
N SER A 138 -11.69 -4.50 12.57
CA SER A 138 -12.20 -3.97 13.83
C SER A 138 -12.36 -2.46 13.80
N ASP A 139 -13.27 -1.93 14.62
CA ASP A 139 -13.53 -0.49 14.66
C ASP A 139 -12.30 0.31 15.16
N ALA A 140 -11.49 -0.27 16.01
CA ALA A 140 -10.23 0.34 16.44
C ALA A 140 -9.26 0.56 15.27
N ILE A 141 -9.16 -0.38 14.34
CA ILE A 141 -8.33 -0.25 13.13
C ILE A 141 -8.92 0.77 12.16
N LYS A 142 -10.24 0.76 11.95
CA LYS A 142 -10.94 1.75 11.10
C LYS A 142 -10.76 3.18 11.58
N GLN A 143 -10.72 3.38 12.90
CA GLN A 143 -10.50 4.70 13.51
C GLN A 143 -9.03 5.13 13.48
N ARG A 144 -8.10 4.19 13.48
CA ARG A 144 -6.66 4.44 13.59
C ARG A 144 -5.99 4.75 12.27
N TYR A 145 -6.36 4.04 11.21
CA TYR A 145 -5.72 4.13 9.90
C TYR A 145 -6.69 4.61 8.83
N THR A 146 -6.15 5.33 7.83
CA THR A 146 -6.95 5.68 6.66
C THR A 146 -7.38 4.44 5.90
N CYS A 147 -8.56 4.47 5.30
CA CYS A 147 -9.04 3.35 4.49
C CYS A 147 -9.35 3.79 3.05
N TRP A 148 -9.17 2.86 2.15
CA TRP A 148 -9.51 2.93 0.75
C TRP A 148 -10.46 1.78 0.43
N ILE A 149 -11.70 2.09 0.10
CA ILE A 149 -12.77 1.09 0.03
C ILE A 149 -13.24 0.89 -1.40
N ALA A 150 -13.25 -0.37 -1.85
CA ALA A 150 -13.88 -0.76 -3.10
C ALA A 150 -15.38 -0.94 -2.90
N HIS A 151 -16.17 -0.16 -3.65
CA HIS A 151 -17.61 -0.33 -3.77
C HIS A 151 -18.07 0.18 -5.13
N TRP A 152 -18.18 -0.72 -6.08
CA TRP A 152 -18.29 -0.36 -7.49
C TRP A 152 -19.73 -0.17 -7.96
N ASN A 153 -19.88 0.74 -8.94
CA ASN A 153 -21.15 0.97 -9.66
C ASN A 153 -22.32 1.37 -8.75
N VAL A 154 -22.04 2.08 -7.68
CA VAL A 154 -23.03 2.67 -6.78
C VAL A 154 -22.89 4.20 -6.77
N PRO A 155 -23.94 4.94 -6.44
CA PRO A 155 -23.89 6.41 -6.44
C PRO A 155 -23.01 6.97 -5.31
N THR A 156 -22.90 6.24 -4.20
CA THR A 156 -22.07 6.60 -3.03
C THR A 156 -21.55 5.34 -2.36
N PRO A 157 -20.40 5.39 -1.68
CA PRO A 157 -19.91 4.23 -0.92
C PRO A 157 -20.86 3.92 0.24
N ALA A 158 -20.99 2.63 0.57
CA ALA A 158 -21.87 2.19 1.67
C ALA A 158 -21.30 2.45 3.07
N VAL A 159 -20.06 2.90 3.15
CA VAL A 159 -19.35 3.21 4.39
C VAL A 159 -18.67 4.58 4.26
N ASP A 160 -18.49 5.25 5.39
CA ASP A 160 -17.70 6.48 5.41
C ASP A 160 -16.23 6.10 5.18
N THR A 161 -15.64 6.67 4.13
CA THR A 161 -14.26 6.38 3.71
C THR A 161 -13.61 7.63 3.12
N PRO A 162 -12.37 7.94 3.48
CA PRO A 162 -11.63 9.03 2.86
C PRO A 162 -11.25 8.77 1.39
N MET A 163 -11.18 7.50 0.97
CA MET A 163 -10.84 7.13 -0.40
C MET A 163 -11.71 5.96 -0.91
N TRP A 164 -12.20 6.08 -2.13
CA TRP A 164 -13.19 5.19 -2.72
C TRP A 164 -12.81 4.75 -4.13
N GLN A 165 -12.65 3.45 -4.35
CA GLN A 165 -12.56 2.83 -5.67
C GLN A 165 -13.99 2.53 -6.16
N TYR A 166 -14.44 3.22 -7.21
CA TYR A 166 -15.87 3.29 -7.52
C TYR A 166 -16.26 2.61 -8.83
N LYS A 167 -15.33 2.44 -9.74
CA LYS A 167 -15.60 1.75 -11.03
C LYS A 167 -14.31 1.38 -11.76
N VAL A 168 -14.46 0.54 -12.79
CA VAL A 168 -13.46 0.31 -13.83
C VAL A 168 -13.83 1.11 -15.08
N CYS A 169 -12.87 1.76 -15.71
CA CYS A 169 -13.05 2.42 -16.98
C CYS A 169 -11.88 2.10 -17.92
N ASN A 170 -12.17 1.48 -19.07
CA ASN A 170 -11.15 1.04 -20.03
C ASN A 170 -10.06 0.14 -19.41
N GLY A 171 -10.46 -0.74 -18.48
CA GLY A 171 -9.55 -1.66 -17.78
C GLY A 171 -8.66 -1.02 -16.73
N ILE A 172 -8.96 0.21 -16.31
CA ILE A 172 -8.25 0.93 -15.26
C ILE A 172 -9.25 1.31 -14.17
N ASP A 173 -8.91 1.01 -12.93
CA ASP A 173 -9.70 1.35 -11.77
C ASP A 173 -9.70 2.85 -11.51
N ARG A 174 -10.85 3.38 -11.13
CA ARG A 174 -11.09 4.81 -10.90
C ARG A 174 -11.43 5.06 -9.45
N ASP A 175 -10.81 6.09 -8.91
CA ASP A 175 -10.85 6.43 -7.51
C ASP A 175 -11.28 7.86 -7.28
N TYR A 176 -11.90 8.08 -6.11
CA TYR A 176 -12.06 9.40 -5.52
C TYR A 176 -11.38 9.45 -4.16
N SER A 177 -10.72 10.57 -3.87
CA SER A 177 -10.34 10.94 -2.51
C SER A 177 -11.14 12.17 -2.08
N TYR A 178 -11.69 12.10 -0.87
CA TYR A 178 -12.43 13.21 -0.25
C TYR A 178 -11.51 14.15 0.54
N ILE A 179 -10.26 13.73 0.73
CA ILE A 179 -9.23 14.49 1.46
C ILE A 179 -7.97 14.62 0.63
N ASP A 180 -7.17 15.65 0.93
CA ASP A 180 -5.84 15.85 0.40
C ASP A 180 -4.82 15.24 1.36
N PHE A 181 -4.26 14.09 0.98
CA PHE A 181 -3.27 13.41 1.80
C PHE A 181 -1.88 14.06 1.77
N SER A 182 -1.59 14.93 0.80
CA SER A 182 -0.28 15.61 0.72
C SER A 182 -0.01 16.52 1.93
N THR A 183 -1.09 16.91 2.62
CA THR A 183 -1.01 17.71 3.86
C THR A 183 -0.85 16.88 5.11
N TRP A 184 -1.03 15.55 5.02
CA TRP A 184 -0.89 14.64 6.16
C TRP A 184 0.59 14.37 6.43
N LYS A 185 1.02 14.79 7.60
CA LYS A 185 2.36 14.45 8.10
C LYS A 185 2.18 13.37 9.17
N THR A 186 2.96 12.30 9.08
CA THR A 186 3.07 11.39 10.20
C THR A 186 3.54 12.18 11.42
N SER A 187 2.96 11.90 12.58
CA SER A 187 3.25 12.59 13.85
C SER A 187 4.70 12.36 14.35
N LYS A 188 5.55 11.74 13.57
CA LYS A 188 6.97 11.57 13.84
C LYS A 188 7.73 12.66 13.11
N ASN A 189 8.26 13.56 13.93
CA ASN A 189 9.26 14.56 13.63
C ASN A 189 10.11 14.22 12.41
N VAL A 190 10.33 15.24 11.59
CA VAL A 190 11.47 15.36 10.69
C VAL A 190 12.67 14.66 11.32
N VAL A 191 12.90 13.42 10.95
CA VAL A 191 14.20 12.82 11.16
C VAL A 191 15.09 13.54 10.16
N ASP A 192 15.98 14.33 10.73
CA ASP A 192 16.99 15.09 10.02
C ASP A 192 17.57 14.23 8.90
N SER A 193 17.56 14.74 7.67
CA SER A 193 17.99 14.06 6.45
C SER A 193 19.46 13.58 6.46
N ASN A 194 20.11 13.59 7.61
CA ASN A 194 21.48 13.14 7.85
C ASN A 194 21.61 11.90 8.75
N GLN A 195 20.51 11.32 9.25
CA GLN A 195 20.60 10.00 9.86
C GLN A 195 20.40 8.93 8.78
N GLN A 196 21.52 8.42 8.30
CA GLN A 196 21.60 7.19 7.55
C GLN A 196 20.91 6.09 8.36
N LEU A 197 19.69 5.69 7.93
CA LEU A 197 19.01 4.52 8.48
C LEU A 197 19.87 3.29 8.15
N THR A 198 20.75 2.93 9.07
CA THR A 198 21.37 1.62 9.08
C THR A 198 20.31 0.64 9.58
N CYS A 199 19.42 0.21 8.71
CA CYS A 199 18.71 -1.04 8.92
C CYS A 199 19.74 -2.15 8.75
N GLU A 200 20.32 -2.62 9.83
CA GLU A 200 20.96 -3.92 9.84
C GLU A 200 19.85 -4.96 9.62
N PHE A 201 19.77 -5.44 8.39
CA PHE A 201 18.99 -6.65 8.13
C PHE A 201 19.66 -7.76 8.93
N PRO A 202 18.92 -8.52 9.76
CA PRO A 202 19.51 -9.67 10.40
C PRO A 202 20.02 -10.59 9.30
N ASN A 203 21.32 -10.90 9.33
CA ASN A 203 21.96 -11.81 8.38
C ASN A 203 21.36 -13.23 8.45
N GLU A 204 20.50 -13.49 9.41
CA GLU A 204 19.84 -14.76 9.63
C GLU A 204 18.35 -14.56 9.91
N ILE A 205 17.51 -15.23 9.12
CA ILE A 205 16.07 -15.35 9.39
C ILE A 205 15.78 -16.81 9.77
N LYS A 206 15.27 -17.04 10.97
CA LYS A 206 14.90 -18.37 11.44
C LYS A 206 13.41 -18.62 11.22
N PHE A 207 13.10 -19.69 10.52
CA PHE A 207 11.74 -20.21 10.39
C PHE A 207 11.70 -21.67 10.89
N GLY A 208 11.12 -21.91 12.06
CA GLY A 208 11.17 -23.20 12.72
C GLY A 208 12.63 -23.64 12.93
N ASP A 209 12.97 -24.86 12.53
CA ASP A 209 14.34 -25.41 12.68
C ASP A 209 15.28 -25.02 11.51
N LYS A 210 14.86 -24.14 10.59
CA LYS A 210 15.67 -23.73 9.44
C LYS A 210 16.12 -22.28 9.57
N THR A 211 17.44 -22.09 9.36
CA THR A 211 18.07 -20.77 9.28
C THR A 211 18.36 -20.43 7.82
N TYR A 212 17.92 -19.25 7.36
CA TYR A 212 18.22 -18.73 6.03
C TYR A 212 19.25 -17.60 6.18
N ILE A 213 20.38 -17.74 5.49
CA ILE A 213 21.46 -16.73 5.48
C ILE A 213 21.39 -16.02 4.13
N GLY A 214 21.18 -14.70 4.18
CA GLY A 214 21.18 -13.85 3.00
C GLY A 214 22.50 -13.07 2.90
N THR A 215 23.27 -13.26 1.85
CA THR A 215 24.39 -12.38 1.49
C THR A 215 23.90 -11.32 0.52
N VAL A 216 23.95 -10.03 0.93
CA VAL A 216 23.77 -8.90 0.02
C VAL A 216 25.14 -8.57 -0.57
N THR A 217 25.36 -8.88 -1.85
CA THR A 217 26.51 -8.38 -2.59
C THR A 217 26.14 -7.06 -3.25
N GLU A 218 26.78 -5.97 -2.82
CA GLU A 218 26.81 -4.73 -3.62
C GLU A 218 27.52 -5.02 -4.94
N LYS A 219 26.82 -4.72 -6.05
CA LYS A 219 27.49 -4.54 -7.32
C LYS A 219 27.91 -3.10 -7.45
N GLN A 220 29.23 -2.89 -7.56
CA GLN A 220 29.83 -1.64 -8.00
C GLN A 220 29.41 -1.28 -9.44
#